data_6a5eac364f9680f355b968d6214f84b5
#
_entry.id   6a5eac364f9680f355b968d6214f84b5
#
_cell.length_a   1.000
_cell.length_b   1.000
_cell.length_c   1.000
_cell.angle_alpha   90.00
_cell.angle_beta   90.00
_cell.angle_gamma   90.00
#
_symmetry.space_group_name_H-M   'P 1'
#
loop_
_entity.id
_entity.type
_entity.pdbx_description
1 polymer ?
#
loop_
_entity_poly.entity_id
_entity_poly.type
_entity_poly.pdbx_seq_one_letter_code
_entity_poly.pdbx_strand_id
1 'polypeptide(L)'
;MQIVKSEKQSNVGPAQKNQKSQLWFIWHSWLGVLSGLLLFIVCWGGTFATISYELDWLFNPDLRVQAIGEAGSLEDIYQSVADTYPNGNIQTVYSPRYSNFAAEVLIRDEENQTKRIYVDPYTLEITGEAPRLNIQRYLRDFHRFLFTGSFGFYLICLSSIPLIGSLVTSLVFYKRWWRRFFEFKSARTVRTFISNLHRLVGLWALWFVVIISFTGAWYLFERVRSRHIDNLFAYSDVATVGVVVPIPPKEYSRLNTLPFDELLAVVREARPDIDIAYTSLNRGGYFYVAGQTDNFLVRNRANKIYLAPQSGEIVYNQYGEDLSPYWYWSNMADPLHFGNFSGLLSRLIWFGFGLILSFLSLSGVWLFAKRLSRSHKLKTKAFCTTAALVSFSSWFILNAPEPFLAGTVGGLYVAQQLPYGTKFFLYTWLLVTAIISLSWIVLVFLNYRQAQTPKA
;
A
#
# COMPACT_ATOMS: atom_id res chain seq x y z
N MET A 1 20.15 16.06 63.81
CA MET A 1 20.58 14.93 62.94
C MET A 1 20.02 15.20 61.55
N GLN A 2 20.77 15.98 60.74
CA GLN A 2 20.38 16.36 59.38
C GLN A 2 20.93 15.31 58.41
N ILE A 3 20.02 14.64 57.70
CA ILE A 3 20.38 13.67 56.63
C ILE A 3 20.58 14.48 55.37
N VAL A 4 21.83 14.64 54.95
CA VAL A 4 22.21 15.20 53.66
C VAL A 4 21.99 14.10 52.57
N LYS A 5 20.94 14.25 51.75
CA LYS A 5 20.74 13.50 50.52
C LYS A 5 21.74 13.97 49.49
N SER A 6 22.78 13.17 49.23
CA SER A 6 23.69 13.34 48.11
C SER A 6 22.98 12.97 46.82
N GLU A 7 22.52 13.95 46.03
CA GLU A 7 22.15 13.77 44.63
C GLU A 7 23.41 13.52 43.79
N LYS A 8 23.61 12.29 43.36
CA LYS A 8 24.58 11.95 42.32
C LYS A 8 24.10 12.54 40.98
N GLN A 9 24.39 13.79 40.70
CA GLN A 9 24.39 14.31 39.35
C GLN A 9 25.48 13.59 38.55
N SER A 10 25.09 12.70 37.65
CA SER A 10 25.98 12.10 36.68
C SER A 10 26.46 13.16 35.67
N ASN A 11 27.56 13.82 35.98
CA ASN A 11 28.27 14.71 35.06
C ASN A 11 28.90 13.89 33.91
N VAL A 12 28.10 13.60 32.88
CA VAL A 12 28.59 13.05 31.62
C VAL A 12 29.33 14.16 30.90
N GLY A 13 30.63 14.15 30.88
CA GLY A 13 31.49 15.18 30.27
C GLY A 13 31.17 15.43 28.77
N PRO A 14 31.49 16.62 28.23
CA PRO A 14 31.16 17.02 26.87
C PRO A 14 31.71 16.07 25.78
N ALA A 15 32.84 15.41 26.01
CA ALA A 15 33.43 14.42 25.10
C ALA A 15 32.58 13.13 24.99
N GLN A 16 32.01 12.64 26.10
CA GLN A 16 31.19 11.44 26.15
C GLN A 16 29.79 11.70 25.54
N LYS A 17 29.31 12.93 25.64
CA LYS A 17 28.05 13.40 25.01
C LYS A 17 28.16 13.46 23.49
N ASN A 18 29.34 13.73 22.95
CA ASN A 18 29.61 13.78 21.49
C ASN A 18 29.73 12.37 20.90
N GLN A 19 30.34 11.42 21.62
CA GLN A 19 30.46 10.02 21.19
C GLN A 19 29.09 9.33 21.06
N LYS A 20 28.18 9.53 22.02
CA LYS A 20 26.81 8.95 21.93
C LYS A 20 26.03 9.46 20.71
N SER A 21 26.10 10.76 20.41
CA SER A 21 25.44 11.33 19.22
C SER A 21 26.03 10.78 17.91
N GLN A 22 27.35 10.51 17.88
CA GLN A 22 28.02 9.90 16.75
C GLN A 22 27.57 8.45 16.51
N LEU A 23 27.39 7.66 17.55
CA LEU A 23 26.87 6.28 17.44
C LEU A 23 25.47 6.24 16.83
N TRP A 24 24.55 7.07 17.29
CA TRP A 24 23.20 7.14 16.73
C TRP A 24 23.19 7.55 15.25
N PHE A 25 24.07 8.47 14.86
CA PHE A 25 24.24 8.85 13.47
C PHE A 25 24.83 7.70 12.61
N ILE A 26 25.73 6.90 13.16
CA ILE A 26 26.27 5.70 12.50
C ILE A 26 25.13 4.68 12.30
N TRP A 27 24.35 4.39 13.32
CA TRP A 27 23.19 3.50 13.22
C TRP A 27 22.18 3.97 12.18
N HIS A 28 21.80 5.25 12.20
CA HIS A 28 20.92 5.83 11.16
C HIS A 28 21.48 5.58 9.76
N SER A 29 22.76 5.81 9.59
CA SER A 29 23.41 5.64 8.31
C SER A 29 23.44 4.19 7.82
N TRP A 30 23.71 3.24 8.73
CA TRP A 30 23.70 1.81 8.41
C TRP A 30 22.30 1.27 8.12
N LEU A 31 21.30 1.65 8.91
CA LEU A 31 19.91 1.29 8.67
C LEU A 31 19.46 1.79 7.28
N GLY A 32 19.79 3.05 6.96
CA GLY A 32 19.47 3.62 5.65
C GLY A 32 20.15 2.93 4.48
N VAL A 33 21.41 2.46 4.65
CA VAL A 33 22.12 1.75 3.58
C VAL A 33 21.65 0.33 3.40
N LEU A 34 21.47 -0.40 4.51
CA LEU A 34 21.04 -1.81 4.47
C LEU A 34 19.67 -1.98 3.81
N SER A 35 18.78 -1.02 3.97
CA SER A 35 17.42 -1.09 3.43
C SER A 35 17.14 -0.12 2.27
N GLY A 36 18.08 0.77 1.93
CA GLY A 36 17.81 1.94 1.12
C GLY A 36 17.22 1.67 -0.26
N LEU A 37 17.75 0.71 -1.03
CA LEU A 37 17.19 0.36 -2.33
C LEU A 37 15.87 -0.37 -2.21
N LEU A 38 15.74 -1.30 -1.27
CA LEU A 38 14.47 -1.99 -1.00
C LEU A 38 13.41 -0.99 -0.55
N LEU A 39 13.74 -0.10 0.39
CA LEU A 39 12.84 0.98 0.81
C LEU A 39 12.44 1.89 -0.36
N PHE A 40 13.38 2.23 -1.25
CA PHE A 40 13.04 2.99 -2.46
C PHE A 40 12.00 2.26 -3.30
N ILE A 41 12.21 1.00 -3.63
CA ILE A 41 11.32 0.21 -4.47
C ILE A 41 9.94 0.08 -3.82
N VAL A 42 9.90 -0.23 -2.53
CA VAL A 42 8.65 -0.36 -1.77
C VAL A 42 7.92 0.98 -1.68
N CYS A 43 8.61 2.05 -1.30
CA CYS A 43 8.00 3.39 -1.19
C CYS A 43 7.57 3.94 -2.55
N TRP A 44 8.37 3.75 -3.60
CA TRP A 44 8.04 4.15 -4.97
C TRP A 44 6.79 3.45 -5.47
N GLY A 45 6.72 2.12 -5.33
CA GLY A 45 5.52 1.34 -5.67
C GLY A 45 4.30 1.78 -4.86
N GLY A 46 4.46 1.96 -3.54
CA GLY A 46 3.40 2.44 -2.66
C GLY A 46 2.93 3.85 -2.99
N THR A 47 3.83 4.74 -3.35
CA THR A 47 3.51 6.12 -3.76
C THR A 47 2.54 6.12 -4.95
N PHE A 48 2.84 5.40 -6.01
CA PHE A 48 1.94 5.32 -7.16
C PHE A 48 0.67 4.52 -6.85
N ALA A 49 0.74 3.54 -5.94
CA ALA A 49 -0.44 2.80 -5.50
C ALA A 49 -1.48 3.68 -4.78
N THR A 50 -1.07 4.80 -4.14
CA THR A 50 -2.02 5.72 -3.49
C THR A 50 -2.99 6.38 -4.45
N ILE A 51 -2.53 6.71 -5.67
CA ILE A 51 -3.32 7.37 -6.72
C ILE A 51 -3.65 6.43 -7.88
N SER A 52 -3.56 5.13 -7.66
CA SER A 52 -3.66 4.13 -8.73
C SER A 52 -5.03 4.07 -9.41
N TYR A 53 -6.10 4.42 -8.72
CA TYR A 53 -7.44 4.51 -9.32
C TYR A 53 -7.55 5.70 -10.26
N GLU A 54 -6.97 6.82 -9.88
CA GLU A 54 -6.90 8.03 -10.71
C GLU A 54 -6.02 7.80 -11.94
N LEU A 55 -4.96 6.98 -11.79
CA LEU A 55 -4.15 6.55 -12.92
C LEU A 55 -4.91 5.60 -13.86
N ASP A 56 -5.70 4.65 -13.31
CA ASP A 56 -6.60 3.83 -14.15
C ASP A 56 -7.56 4.73 -14.95
N TRP A 57 -8.20 5.70 -14.30
CA TRP A 57 -9.11 6.65 -14.96
C TRP A 57 -8.39 7.50 -16.05
N LEU A 58 -7.16 7.94 -15.77
CA LEU A 58 -6.38 8.76 -16.70
C LEU A 58 -5.93 7.96 -17.93
N PHE A 59 -5.56 6.71 -17.76
CA PHE A 59 -4.98 5.87 -18.81
C PHE A 59 -5.94 4.87 -19.44
N ASN A 60 -7.15 4.72 -18.91
CA ASN A 60 -8.21 3.93 -19.52
C ASN A 60 -9.43 4.82 -19.82
N PRO A 61 -9.70 5.12 -21.12
CA PRO A 61 -10.84 5.95 -21.52
C PRO A 61 -12.19 5.35 -21.12
N ASP A 62 -12.32 4.04 -21.04
CA ASP A 62 -13.58 3.35 -20.71
C ASP A 62 -14.06 3.63 -19.28
N LEU A 63 -13.17 4.11 -18.42
CA LEU A 63 -13.51 4.55 -17.05
C LEU A 63 -14.02 5.99 -16.97
N ARG A 64 -13.97 6.76 -18.06
CA ARG A 64 -14.28 8.18 -18.05
C ARG A 64 -15.71 8.44 -18.53
N VAL A 65 -16.52 8.96 -17.64
CA VAL A 65 -17.91 9.32 -17.93
C VAL A 65 -18.17 10.80 -17.62
N GLN A 66 -19.24 11.33 -18.17
CA GLN A 66 -19.68 12.69 -17.88
C GLN A 66 -20.84 12.63 -16.88
N ALA A 67 -20.71 13.35 -15.77
CA ALA A 67 -21.77 13.44 -14.77
C ALA A 67 -22.91 14.34 -15.27
N ILE A 68 -23.86 13.75 -16.00
CA ILE A 68 -25.02 14.44 -16.59
C ILE A 68 -26.30 13.79 -16.07
N GLY A 69 -27.07 14.54 -15.28
CA GLY A 69 -28.31 14.04 -14.68
C GLY A 69 -28.09 13.26 -13.38
N GLU A 70 -29.03 12.42 -13.04
CA GLU A 70 -28.95 11.54 -11.87
C GLU A 70 -28.34 10.20 -12.27
N ALA A 71 -27.47 9.67 -11.41
CA ALA A 71 -26.91 8.36 -11.63
C ALA A 71 -27.96 7.28 -11.36
N GLY A 72 -27.99 6.27 -12.21
CA GLY A 72 -28.78 5.07 -12.01
C GLY A 72 -28.37 4.30 -10.74
N SER A 73 -29.26 3.47 -10.29
CA SER A 73 -29.03 2.63 -9.11
C SER A 73 -28.03 1.49 -9.39
N LEU A 74 -27.56 0.83 -8.34
CA LEU A 74 -26.73 -0.37 -8.50
C LEU A 74 -27.51 -1.52 -9.16
N GLU A 75 -28.83 -1.53 -9.01
CA GLU A 75 -29.75 -2.47 -9.65
C GLU A 75 -29.77 -2.24 -11.16
N ASP A 76 -29.87 -0.97 -11.61
CA ASP A 76 -29.84 -0.62 -13.02
C ASP A 76 -28.50 -0.99 -13.67
N ILE A 77 -27.39 -0.73 -12.97
CA ILE A 77 -26.04 -1.11 -13.41
C ILE A 77 -25.92 -2.65 -13.51
N TYR A 78 -26.43 -3.37 -12.51
CA TYR A 78 -26.45 -4.83 -12.54
C TYR A 78 -27.26 -5.36 -13.71
N GLN A 79 -28.47 -4.83 -13.93
CA GLN A 79 -29.37 -5.27 -14.98
C GLN A 79 -28.79 -5.02 -16.37
N SER A 80 -28.20 -3.84 -16.61
CA SER A 80 -27.53 -3.52 -17.86
C SER A 80 -26.46 -4.56 -18.24
N VAL A 81 -25.67 -5.00 -17.27
CA VAL A 81 -24.63 -6.03 -17.50
C VAL A 81 -25.28 -7.41 -17.67
N ALA A 82 -26.31 -7.76 -16.88
CA ALA A 82 -27.00 -9.05 -16.97
C ALA A 82 -27.68 -9.23 -18.34
N ASP A 83 -28.27 -8.17 -18.88
CA ASP A 83 -28.93 -8.19 -20.20
C ASP A 83 -27.91 -8.36 -21.33
N THR A 84 -26.74 -7.73 -21.21
CA THR A 84 -25.70 -7.79 -22.24
C THR A 84 -24.89 -9.10 -22.19
N TYR A 85 -24.69 -9.64 -20.99
CA TYR A 85 -23.93 -10.87 -20.75
C TYR A 85 -24.78 -11.95 -20.05
N PRO A 86 -25.82 -12.51 -20.71
CA PRO A 86 -26.76 -13.43 -20.07
C PRO A 86 -26.12 -14.72 -19.57
N ASN A 87 -25.00 -15.16 -20.17
CA ASN A 87 -24.22 -16.32 -19.75
C ASN A 87 -23.08 -15.93 -18.78
N GLY A 88 -22.87 -14.65 -18.53
CA GLY A 88 -21.84 -14.12 -17.64
C GLY A 88 -22.24 -14.30 -16.17
N ASN A 89 -21.33 -14.84 -15.36
CA ASN A 89 -21.56 -14.94 -13.92
C ASN A 89 -21.08 -13.66 -13.23
N ILE A 90 -21.99 -12.74 -12.92
CA ILE A 90 -21.69 -11.51 -12.20
C ILE A 90 -21.21 -11.85 -10.78
N GLN A 91 -20.03 -11.37 -10.43
CA GLN A 91 -19.38 -11.65 -9.15
C GLN A 91 -19.52 -10.50 -8.16
N THR A 92 -19.32 -9.27 -8.65
CA THR A 92 -19.23 -8.08 -7.80
C THR A 92 -19.65 -6.85 -8.61
N VAL A 93 -20.48 -6.02 -8.04
CA VAL A 93 -20.85 -4.70 -8.57
C VAL A 93 -20.23 -3.65 -7.65
N TYR A 94 -19.41 -2.75 -8.22
CA TYR A 94 -18.82 -1.63 -7.50
C TYR A 94 -19.54 -0.34 -7.85
N SER A 95 -19.85 0.44 -6.84
CA SER A 95 -20.31 1.83 -7.05
C SER A 95 -19.22 2.68 -7.71
N PRO A 96 -19.59 3.66 -8.53
CA PRO A 96 -18.63 4.62 -9.06
C PRO A 96 -17.86 5.31 -7.94
N ARG A 97 -16.53 5.40 -8.11
CA ARG A 97 -15.68 6.00 -7.07
C ARG A 97 -15.85 7.51 -6.93
N TYR A 98 -16.07 8.16 -8.04
CA TYR A 98 -16.38 9.57 -8.17
C TYR A 98 -17.42 9.73 -9.29
N SER A 99 -18.11 10.86 -9.32
CA SER A 99 -19.15 11.12 -10.31
C SER A 99 -18.72 11.04 -11.77
N ASN A 100 -17.43 11.22 -12.05
CA ASN A 100 -16.86 11.13 -13.39
C ASN A 100 -16.19 9.76 -13.68
N PHE A 101 -16.47 8.74 -12.87
CA PHE A 101 -15.99 7.37 -13.05
C PHE A 101 -17.15 6.48 -13.48
N ALA A 102 -16.89 5.57 -14.42
CA ALA A 102 -17.78 4.45 -14.69
C ALA A 102 -17.91 3.53 -13.46
N ALA A 103 -19.06 2.92 -13.32
CA ALA A 103 -19.24 1.79 -12.42
C ALA A 103 -18.46 0.59 -12.95
N GLU A 104 -18.02 -0.29 -12.06
CA GLU A 104 -17.23 -1.46 -12.41
C GLU A 104 -17.96 -2.74 -11.98
N VAL A 105 -18.18 -3.64 -12.92
CA VAL A 105 -18.79 -4.95 -12.65
C VAL A 105 -17.79 -6.04 -12.98
N LEU A 106 -17.51 -6.90 -12.01
CA LEU A 106 -16.70 -8.10 -12.25
C LEU A 106 -17.60 -9.24 -12.68
N ILE A 107 -17.36 -9.78 -13.84
CA ILE A 107 -18.01 -10.98 -14.35
C ILE A 107 -16.99 -12.10 -14.50
N ARG A 108 -17.48 -13.34 -14.44
CA ARG A 108 -16.74 -14.51 -14.88
C ARG A 108 -17.41 -15.03 -16.15
N ASP A 109 -16.65 -15.07 -17.23
CA ASP A 109 -17.14 -15.54 -18.53
C ASP A 109 -17.23 -17.07 -18.61
N GLU A 110 -17.68 -17.59 -19.73
CA GLU A 110 -17.85 -19.02 -19.99
C GLU A 110 -16.51 -19.79 -19.91
N GLU A 111 -15.41 -19.13 -20.20
CA GLU A 111 -14.04 -19.68 -20.09
C GLU A 111 -13.50 -19.62 -18.65
N ASN A 112 -14.35 -19.24 -17.68
CA ASN A 112 -14.01 -19.08 -16.28
C ASN A 112 -12.96 -17.97 -16.00
N GLN A 113 -12.82 -17.02 -16.91
CA GLN A 113 -11.93 -15.87 -16.76
C GLN A 113 -12.69 -14.68 -16.14
N THR A 114 -12.02 -13.95 -15.26
CA THR A 114 -12.63 -12.76 -14.65
C THR A 114 -12.34 -11.53 -15.51
N LYS A 115 -13.39 -10.87 -15.97
CA LYS A 115 -13.36 -9.61 -16.71
C LYS A 115 -13.97 -8.48 -15.89
N ARG A 116 -13.59 -7.25 -16.22
CA ARG A 116 -14.17 -6.00 -15.73
C ARG A 116 -15.03 -5.43 -16.83
N ILE A 117 -16.27 -5.15 -16.52
CA ILE A 117 -17.20 -4.42 -17.39
C ILE A 117 -17.37 -3.04 -16.80
N TYR A 118 -17.19 -2.01 -17.60
CA TYR A 118 -17.39 -0.63 -17.22
C TYR A 118 -18.75 -0.16 -17.73
N VAL A 119 -19.51 0.48 -16.85
CA VAL A 119 -20.88 0.96 -17.13
C VAL A 119 -20.95 2.44 -16.79
N ASP A 120 -21.40 3.25 -17.72
CA ASP A 120 -21.72 4.65 -17.43
C ASP A 120 -22.95 4.70 -16.50
N PRO A 121 -22.84 5.23 -15.29
CA PRO A 121 -23.94 5.21 -14.34
C PRO A 121 -25.09 6.16 -14.74
N TYR A 122 -24.88 7.07 -15.69
CA TYR A 122 -25.89 8.06 -16.11
C TYR A 122 -26.69 7.62 -17.34
N THR A 123 -26.05 6.87 -18.24
CA THR A 123 -26.71 6.35 -19.46
C THR A 123 -27.02 4.86 -19.38
N LEU A 124 -26.43 4.15 -18.41
CA LEU A 124 -26.45 2.70 -18.24
C LEU A 124 -25.83 1.93 -19.43
N GLU A 125 -25.11 2.63 -20.31
CA GLU A 125 -24.40 2.03 -21.42
C GLU A 125 -23.07 1.41 -20.96
N ILE A 126 -22.71 0.27 -21.56
CA ILE A 126 -21.38 -0.33 -21.35
C ILE A 126 -20.35 0.46 -22.12
N THR A 127 -19.42 1.08 -21.41
CA THR A 127 -18.36 1.91 -21.99
C THR A 127 -17.16 1.09 -22.47
N GLY A 128 -16.99 -0.12 -21.93
CA GLY A 128 -15.92 -1.01 -22.33
C GLY A 128 -15.73 -2.22 -21.42
N GLU A 129 -14.79 -3.07 -21.82
CA GLU A 129 -14.37 -4.24 -21.04
C GLU A 129 -12.84 -4.32 -20.91
N ALA A 130 -12.36 -4.90 -19.81
CA ALA A 130 -10.94 -5.11 -19.58
C ALA A 130 -10.70 -6.40 -18.79
N PRO A 131 -9.49 -6.96 -18.84
CA PRO A 131 -9.12 -8.07 -17.96
C PRO A 131 -9.08 -7.61 -16.49
N ARG A 132 -9.06 -8.59 -15.58
CA ARG A 132 -8.97 -8.31 -14.14
C ARG A 132 -7.75 -7.45 -13.76
N LEU A 133 -6.66 -7.55 -14.52
CA LEU A 133 -5.46 -6.74 -14.31
C LEU A 133 -5.68 -5.32 -14.81
N ASN A 134 -5.36 -4.34 -13.97
CA ASN A 134 -5.33 -2.91 -14.28
C ASN A 134 -4.16 -2.26 -13.54
N ILE A 135 -3.97 -0.94 -13.65
CA ILE A 135 -2.88 -0.21 -13.00
C ILE A 135 -2.97 -0.35 -11.48
N GLN A 136 -4.17 -0.20 -10.92
CA GLN A 136 -4.38 -0.30 -9.47
C GLN A 136 -3.96 -1.67 -8.94
N ARG A 137 -4.40 -2.74 -9.59
CA ARG A 137 -4.06 -4.08 -9.14
C ARG A 137 -2.58 -4.38 -9.30
N TYR A 138 -1.98 -3.97 -10.42
CA TYR A 138 -0.54 -4.14 -10.65
C TYR A 138 0.29 -3.45 -9.56
N LEU A 139 0.09 -2.16 -9.34
CA LEU A 139 0.84 -1.38 -8.35
C LEU A 139 0.62 -1.87 -6.93
N ARG A 140 -0.61 -2.27 -6.61
CA ARG A 140 -0.94 -2.83 -5.31
C ARG A 140 -0.25 -4.18 -5.06
N ASP A 141 -0.28 -5.09 -6.02
CA ASP A 141 0.34 -6.41 -5.89
C ASP A 141 1.87 -6.29 -5.90
N PHE A 142 2.42 -5.36 -6.67
CA PHE A 142 3.84 -4.99 -6.60
C PHE A 142 4.22 -4.49 -5.20
N HIS A 143 3.51 -3.49 -4.68
CA HIS A 143 3.80 -2.90 -3.38
C HIS A 143 3.61 -3.88 -2.21
N ARG A 144 2.61 -4.76 -2.28
CA ARG A 144 2.27 -5.67 -1.17
C ARG A 144 3.06 -6.97 -1.18
N PHE A 145 3.46 -7.44 -2.35
CA PHE A 145 3.95 -8.81 -2.54
C PHE A 145 5.22 -8.90 -3.38
N LEU A 146 5.65 -7.83 -4.05
CA LEU A 146 6.69 -7.91 -5.11
C LEU A 146 6.41 -9.08 -6.07
N PHE A 147 5.16 -9.40 -6.30
CA PHE A 147 4.66 -10.55 -7.07
C PHE A 147 5.13 -11.94 -6.58
N THR A 148 5.74 -12.04 -5.41
CA THR A 148 6.29 -13.29 -4.84
C THR A 148 5.43 -13.87 -3.72
N GLY A 149 4.18 -13.44 -3.61
CA GLY A 149 3.23 -13.96 -2.64
C GLY A 149 3.62 -13.69 -1.18
N SER A 150 3.52 -14.69 -0.32
CA SER A 150 3.76 -14.53 1.13
C SER A 150 5.18 -14.10 1.45
N PHE A 151 6.18 -14.54 0.67
CA PHE A 151 7.57 -14.13 0.89
C PHE A 151 7.75 -12.61 0.69
N GLY A 152 7.26 -12.07 -0.42
CA GLY A 152 7.31 -10.63 -0.69
C GLY A 152 6.58 -9.83 0.37
N PHE A 153 5.42 -10.33 0.85
CA PHE A 153 4.69 -9.69 1.92
C PHE A 153 5.55 -9.52 3.19
N TYR A 154 6.22 -10.59 3.65
CA TYR A 154 7.09 -10.50 4.83
C TYR A 154 8.27 -9.57 4.59
N LEU A 155 8.91 -9.63 3.42
CA LEU A 155 10.03 -8.77 3.07
C LEU A 155 9.66 -7.29 3.12
N ILE A 156 8.50 -6.93 2.57
CA ILE A 156 7.99 -5.56 2.55
C ILE A 156 7.65 -5.11 3.97
N CYS A 157 6.90 -5.90 4.72
CA CYS A 157 6.52 -5.54 6.09
C CYS A 157 7.75 -5.44 7.02
N LEU A 158 8.74 -6.32 6.87
CA LEU A 158 10.02 -6.25 7.60
C LEU A 158 10.79 -4.96 7.30
N SER A 159 10.59 -4.34 6.13
CA SER A 159 11.23 -3.06 5.80
C SER A 159 10.76 -1.90 6.69
N SER A 160 9.64 -2.04 7.40
CA SER A 160 9.19 -1.09 8.41
C SER A 160 10.14 -0.98 9.61
N ILE A 161 10.84 -2.06 9.97
CA ILE A 161 11.78 -2.10 11.11
C ILE A 161 12.96 -1.13 10.92
N PRO A 162 13.74 -1.21 9.82
CA PRO A 162 14.79 -0.23 9.57
C PRO A 162 14.24 1.19 9.36
N LEU A 163 13.02 1.36 8.89
CA LEU A 163 12.38 2.67 8.77
C LEU A 163 12.09 3.27 10.16
N ILE A 164 11.53 2.50 11.10
CA ILE A 164 11.36 2.90 12.51
C ILE A 164 12.71 3.20 13.15
N GLY A 165 13.69 2.33 12.93
CA GLY A 165 15.05 2.55 13.44
C GLY A 165 15.69 3.83 12.92
N SER A 166 15.49 4.15 11.63
CA SER A 166 15.95 5.40 11.02
C SER A 166 15.23 6.62 11.59
N LEU A 167 13.93 6.52 11.85
CA LEU A 167 13.14 7.56 12.51
C LEU A 167 13.67 7.85 13.92
N VAL A 168 13.75 6.82 14.77
CA VAL A 168 14.19 6.96 16.16
C VAL A 168 15.62 7.50 16.23
N THR A 169 16.55 6.91 15.48
CA THR A 169 17.93 7.36 15.46
C THR A 169 18.08 8.79 15.02
N SER A 170 17.31 9.23 13.98
CA SER A 170 17.34 10.61 13.50
C SER A 170 16.90 11.61 14.57
N LEU A 171 15.85 11.33 15.32
CA LEU A 171 15.36 12.18 16.40
C LEU A 171 16.34 12.28 17.56
N VAL A 172 17.07 11.18 17.85
CA VAL A 172 18.03 11.13 18.95
C VAL A 172 19.31 11.90 18.62
N PHE A 173 19.89 11.73 17.42
CA PHE A 173 21.14 12.45 17.11
C PHE A 173 20.92 13.89 16.67
N TYR A 174 19.76 14.20 16.04
CA TYR A 174 19.46 15.54 15.56
C TYR A 174 18.72 16.35 16.62
N LYS A 175 19.47 16.75 17.66
CA LYS A 175 18.94 17.51 18.79
C LYS A 175 18.35 18.85 18.35
N ARG A 176 17.28 19.28 19.02
CA ARG A 176 16.57 20.53 18.75
C ARG A 176 16.10 20.67 17.32
N TRP A 177 15.69 19.52 16.69
CA TRP A 177 15.20 19.47 15.33
C TRP A 177 14.03 20.45 15.08
N TRP A 178 13.16 20.67 16.08
CA TRP A 178 12.02 21.60 15.99
C TRP A 178 12.44 23.07 15.74
N ARG A 179 13.64 23.51 16.18
CA ARG A 179 14.16 24.85 15.92
C ARG A 179 14.70 25.02 14.49
N ARG A 180 14.86 23.93 13.79
CA ARG A 180 15.45 23.87 12.45
C ARG A 180 14.48 23.35 11.40
N PHE A 181 13.19 23.36 11.72
CA PHE A 181 12.15 22.79 10.88
C PHE A 181 12.03 23.48 9.52
N PHE A 182 12.33 24.79 9.46
CA PHE A 182 12.32 25.60 8.24
C PHE A 182 13.71 26.09 7.82
N GLU A 183 14.78 25.61 8.46
CA GLU A 183 16.12 26.06 8.18
C GLU A 183 16.70 25.36 6.94
N PHE A 184 16.80 26.08 5.82
CA PHE A 184 17.54 25.65 4.64
C PHE A 184 18.82 26.46 4.51
N LYS A 185 19.97 25.79 4.67
CA LYS A 185 21.28 26.46 4.56
C LYS A 185 21.74 26.53 3.11
N SER A 186 22.29 27.68 2.72
CA SER A 186 22.97 27.84 1.44
C SER A 186 24.02 26.76 1.23
N ALA A 187 24.11 26.21 0.03
CA ALA A 187 24.97 25.09 -0.31
C ALA A 187 25.93 25.46 -1.46
N ARG A 188 27.22 25.32 -1.22
CA ARG A 188 28.27 25.56 -2.24
C ARG A 188 28.54 24.32 -3.11
N THR A 189 28.09 23.14 -2.70
CA THR A 189 28.31 21.87 -3.41
C THR A 189 27.01 21.04 -3.49
N VAL A 190 26.88 20.20 -4.53
CA VAL A 190 25.78 19.27 -4.68
C VAL A 190 25.60 18.40 -3.44
N ARG A 191 26.70 17.94 -2.84
CA ARG A 191 26.67 17.13 -1.62
C ARG A 191 26.05 17.88 -0.44
N THR A 192 26.42 19.14 -0.23
CA THR A 192 25.83 19.95 0.87
C THR A 192 24.38 20.30 0.57
N PHE A 193 24.03 20.55 -0.68
CA PHE A 193 22.64 20.76 -1.10
C PHE A 193 21.78 19.54 -0.79
N ILE A 194 22.15 18.36 -1.29
CA ILE A 194 21.39 17.11 -1.03
C ILE A 194 21.33 16.79 0.47
N SER A 195 22.39 17.03 1.23
CA SER A 195 22.40 16.84 2.69
C SER A 195 21.42 17.77 3.40
N ASN A 196 21.36 19.04 3.00
CA ASN A 196 20.43 20.02 3.56
C ASN A 196 18.99 19.69 3.18
N LEU A 197 18.76 19.29 1.92
CA LEU A 197 17.45 18.89 1.44
C LEU A 197 16.96 17.62 2.15
N HIS A 198 17.79 16.57 2.22
CA HIS A 198 17.47 15.32 2.95
C HIS A 198 17.04 15.62 4.40
N ARG A 199 17.79 16.49 5.09
CA ARG A 199 17.46 16.91 6.45
C ARG A 199 16.12 17.65 6.53
N LEU A 200 15.90 18.62 5.65
CA LEU A 200 14.71 19.48 5.68
C LEU A 200 13.45 18.65 5.37
N VAL A 201 13.44 17.93 4.24
CA VAL A 201 12.27 17.15 3.85
C VAL A 201 12.07 15.95 4.77
N GLY A 202 13.14 15.41 5.38
CA GLY A 202 13.06 14.40 6.43
C GLY A 202 12.35 14.91 7.68
N LEU A 203 12.57 16.17 8.08
CA LEU A 203 11.81 16.78 9.18
C LEU A 203 10.34 16.98 8.81
N TRP A 204 10.05 17.44 7.60
CA TRP A 204 8.66 17.64 7.15
C TRP A 204 7.90 16.33 7.03
N ALA A 205 8.58 15.24 6.68
CA ALA A 205 7.99 13.91 6.54
C ALA A 205 7.89 13.11 7.85
N LEU A 206 8.34 13.63 9.00
CA LEU A 206 8.37 12.88 10.26
C LEU A 206 7.03 12.22 10.60
N TRP A 207 5.95 12.98 10.54
CA TRP A 207 4.60 12.49 10.84
C TRP A 207 4.18 11.37 9.87
N PHE A 208 4.49 11.52 8.58
CA PHE A 208 4.18 10.54 7.55
C PHE A 208 4.99 9.26 7.75
N VAL A 209 6.29 9.39 8.06
CA VAL A 209 7.17 8.26 8.37
C VAL A 209 6.67 7.49 9.60
N VAL A 210 6.18 8.18 10.63
CA VAL A 210 5.53 7.55 11.79
C VAL A 210 4.35 6.70 11.32
N ILE A 211 3.39 7.29 10.59
CA ILE A 211 2.20 6.56 10.14
C ILE A 211 2.58 5.35 9.30
N ILE A 212 3.40 5.52 8.26
CA ILE A 212 3.75 4.45 7.32
C ILE A 212 4.54 3.33 8.00
N SER A 213 5.49 3.67 8.88
CA SER A 213 6.31 2.67 9.54
C SER A 213 5.52 1.87 10.60
N PHE A 214 4.66 2.52 11.36
CA PHE A 214 3.83 1.85 12.36
C PHE A 214 2.76 0.97 11.71
N THR A 215 2.07 1.45 10.68
CA THR A 215 1.08 0.64 9.95
C THR A 215 1.73 -0.52 9.21
N GLY A 216 2.95 -0.33 8.65
CA GLY A 216 3.74 -1.42 8.06
C GLY A 216 4.14 -2.49 9.09
N ALA A 217 4.57 -2.08 10.29
CA ALA A 217 4.87 -2.99 11.39
C ALA A 217 3.60 -3.70 11.92
N TRP A 218 2.46 -3.00 11.92
CA TRP A 218 1.17 -3.58 12.28
C TRP A 218 0.78 -4.71 11.33
N TYR A 219 0.91 -4.54 10.02
CA TYR A 219 0.63 -5.60 9.04
C TYR A 219 1.54 -6.81 9.22
N LEU A 220 2.82 -6.59 9.59
CA LEU A 220 3.72 -7.69 9.95
C LEU A 220 3.19 -8.45 11.17
N PHE A 221 2.83 -7.72 12.23
CA PHE A 221 2.28 -8.31 13.45
C PHE A 221 1.01 -9.11 13.19
N GLU A 222 0.03 -8.55 12.47
CA GLU A 222 -1.22 -9.25 12.12
C GLU A 222 -0.96 -10.54 11.32
N ARG A 223 -0.05 -10.48 10.36
CA ARG A 223 0.27 -11.64 9.53
C ARG A 223 0.97 -12.74 10.33
N VAL A 224 1.92 -12.36 11.18
CA VAL A 224 2.61 -13.32 12.06
C VAL A 224 1.62 -13.93 13.04
N ARG A 225 0.79 -13.11 13.67
CA ARG A 225 -0.24 -13.59 14.59
C ARG A 225 -1.18 -14.58 13.90
N SER A 226 -1.84 -14.17 12.83
CA SER A 226 -2.89 -14.96 12.17
C SER A 226 -2.39 -16.24 11.49
N ARG A 227 -1.12 -16.30 11.08
CA ARG A 227 -0.58 -17.47 10.38
C ARG A 227 0.27 -18.41 11.23
N HIS A 228 0.89 -17.89 12.27
CA HIS A 228 1.87 -18.64 13.04
C HIS A 228 1.44 -18.81 14.50
N ILE A 229 0.96 -17.74 15.15
CA ILE A 229 0.61 -17.77 16.56
C ILE A 229 -0.75 -18.44 16.78
N ASP A 230 -1.78 -17.99 16.05
CA ASP A 230 -3.14 -18.54 16.19
C ASP A 230 -3.17 -20.03 15.84
N ASN A 231 -2.40 -20.46 14.83
CA ASN A 231 -2.28 -21.88 14.47
C ASN A 231 -1.46 -22.70 15.50
N LEU A 232 -0.42 -22.12 16.08
CA LEU A 232 0.46 -22.82 17.04
C LEU A 232 -0.23 -23.03 18.40
N PHE A 233 -1.00 -22.06 18.85
CA PHE A 233 -1.64 -22.07 20.16
C PHE A 233 -3.10 -22.48 20.13
N ALA A 234 -3.62 -22.91 18.95
CA ALA A 234 -5.03 -23.24 18.75
C ALA A 234 -5.98 -22.17 19.33
N TYR A 235 -5.62 -20.90 19.14
CA TYR A 235 -6.39 -19.75 19.61
C TYR A 235 -7.68 -19.65 18.78
N SER A 236 -8.66 -20.45 19.19
CA SER A 236 -10.00 -20.50 18.59
C SER A 236 -10.97 -19.50 19.22
N ASP A 237 -10.45 -18.52 19.97
CA ASP A 237 -11.32 -17.54 20.58
C ASP A 237 -11.87 -16.58 19.51
N VAL A 238 -13.14 -16.81 19.18
CA VAL A 238 -13.92 -16.07 18.20
C VAL A 238 -13.86 -14.56 18.44
N ALA A 239 -13.71 -14.15 19.68
CA ALA A 239 -13.59 -12.74 20.05
C ALA A 239 -12.26 -12.09 19.59
N THR A 240 -11.21 -12.89 19.42
CA THR A 240 -9.88 -12.40 18.97
C THR A 240 -9.65 -12.59 17.47
N VAL A 241 -10.28 -13.57 16.83
CA VAL A 241 -10.08 -13.90 15.40
C VAL A 241 -10.88 -12.97 14.47
N GLY A 242 -11.78 -12.14 15.01
CA GLY A 242 -12.71 -11.33 14.25
C GLY A 242 -13.89 -12.19 13.79
N VAL A 243 -14.79 -11.52 13.15
CA VAL A 243 -16.09 -12.01 12.72
C VAL A 243 -16.05 -13.40 12.09
N VAL A 244 -16.64 -14.37 12.75
CA VAL A 244 -16.97 -15.65 12.14
C VAL A 244 -18.31 -15.48 11.42
N VAL A 245 -18.23 -15.30 10.10
CA VAL A 245 -19.42 -15.47 9.27
C VAL A 245 -19.80 -16.95 9.34
N PRO A 246 -21.05 -17.28 9.67
CA PRO A 246 -21.48 -18.67 9.69
C PRO A 246 -21.14 -19.37 8.38
N ILE A 247 -20.66 -20.61 8.46
CA ILE A 247 -20.43 -21.41 7.25
C ILE A 247 -21.80 -21.69 6.64
N PRO A 248 -22.04 -21.32 5.36
CA PRO A 248 -23.34 -21.58 4.76
C PRO A 248 -23.62 -23.09 4.70
N PRO A 249 -24.84 -23.51 4.90
CA PRO A 249 -25.24 -24.89 4.64
C PRO A 249 -24.82 -25.31 3.23
N LYS A 250 -24.39 -26.55 3.04
CA LYS A 250 -24.00 -27.11 1.73
C LYS A 250 -25.07 -26.98 0.63
N GLU A 251 -26.28 -26.71 1.04
CA GLU A 251 -27.47 -26.57 0.21
C GLU A 251 -27.68 -25.20 -0.43
N TYR A 252 -26.84 -24.19 -0.15
CA TYR A 252 -26.87 -22.92 -0.87
C TYR A 252 -26.40 -23.13 -2.33
N SER A 253 -27.28 -23.80 -3.07
CA SER A 253 -27.18 -23.89 -4.52
C SER A 253 -27.45 -22.53 -5.13
N ARG A 254 -26.81 -22.22 -6.26
CA ARG A 254 -27.08 -21.01 -7.05
C ARG A 254 -28.47 -21.00 -7.67
N LEU A 255 -29.18 -22.09 -7.57
CA LEU A 255 -30.59 -22.28 -8.00
C LEU A 255 -31.49 -21.69 -6.92
N ASN A 256 -32.42 -20.82 -7.31
CA ASN A 256 -33.41 -20.17 -6.45
C ASN A 256 -32.87 -19.02 -5.56
N THR A 257 -31.97 -18.18 -6.05
CA THR A 257 -31.63 -16.92 -5.38
C THR A 257 -32.73 -15.89 -5.61
N LEU A 258 -33.00 -15.05 -4.61
CA LEU A 258 -33.84 -13.87 -4.79
C LEU A 258 -33.23 -12.91 -5.84
N PRO A 259 -34.04 -12.12 -6.52
CA PRO A 259 -33.58 -11.06 -7.40
C PRO A 259 -32.62 -10.10 -6.69
N PHE A 260 -31.69 -9.52 -7.47
CA PHE A 260 -30.66 -8.64 -6.93
C PHE A 260 -31.24 -7.40 -6.23
N ASP A 261 -32.29 -6.82 -6.80
CA ASP A 261 -33.04 -5.67 -6.28
C ASP A 261 -33.72 -5.96 -4.94
N GLU A 262 -34.34 -7.15 -4.80
CA GLU A 262 -34.96 -7.58 -3.53
C GLU A 262 -33.90 -7.73 -2.43
N LEU A 263 -32.77 -8.37 -2.72
CA LEU A 263 -31.67 -8.51 -1.76
C LEU A 263 -31.09 -7.15 -1.34
N LEU A 264 -30.98 -6.23 -2.29
CA LEU A 264 -30.42 -4.90 -2.01
C LEU A 264 -31.44 -4.02 -1.24
N ALA A 265 -32.74 -4.21 -1.47
CA ALA A 265 -33.78 -3.53 -0.69
C ALA A 265 -33.72 -3.92 0.79
N VAL A 266 -33.53 -5.21 1.10
CA VAL A 266 -33.33 -5.67 2.49
C VAL A 266 -32.10 -5.00 3.12
N VAL A 267 -31.01 -4.87 2.36
CA VAL A 267 -29.80 -4.18 2.87
C VAL A 267 -30.07 -2.71 3.17
N ARG A 268 -30.73 -1.99 2.27
CA ARG A 268 -31.05 -0.56 2.46
C ARG A 268 -31.98 -0.31 3.64
N GLU A 269 -32.94 -1.21 3.86
CA GLU A 269 -33.82 -1.15 5.04
C GLU A 269 -33.06 -1.40 6.34
N ALA A 270 -32.19 -2.41 6.36
CA ALA A 270 -31.43 -2.79 7.56
C ALA A 270 -30.26 -1.84 7.87
N ARG A 271 -29.66 -1.22 6.85
CA ARG A 271 -28.47 -0.39 6.93
C ARG A 271 -28.57 0.88 6.06
N PRO A 272 -29.48 1.79 6.39
CA PRO A 272 -29.62 3.06 5.67
C PRO A 272 -28.44 3.99 5.84
N ASP A 273 -27.56 3.71 6.81
CA ASP A 273 -26.33 4.43 7.14
C ASP A 273 -25.15 4.11 6.20
N ILE A 274 -25.24 3.03 5.42
CA ILE A 274 -24.14 2.59 4.54
C ILE A 274 -24.26 3.22 3.16
N ASP A 275 -23.26 4.04 2.79
CA ASP A 275 -22.98 4.32 1.38
C ASP A 275 -22.30 3.11 0.74
N ILE A 276 -23.05 2.39 -0.08
CA ILE A 276 -22.63 1.08 -0.62
C ILE A 276 -21.46 1.27 -1.59
N ALA A 277 -20.32 0.76 -1.21
CA ALA A 277 -19.12 0.80 -2.07
C ALA A 277 -19.07 -0.37 -3.06
N TYR A 278 -19.55 -1.54 -2.65
CA TYR A 278 -19.66 -2.70 -3.53
C TYR A 278 -20.55 -3.80 -2.93
N THR A 279 -21.05 -4.61 -3.84
CA THR A 279 -21.79 -5.84 -3.52
C THR A 279 -21.07 -7.04 -4.10
N SER A 280 -21.18 -8.21 -3.46
CA SER A 280 -20.69 -9.47 -4.01
C SER A 280 -21.82 -10.50 -3.97
N LEU A 281 -22.18 -11.03 -5.14
CA LEU A 281 -23.33 -11.93 -5.28
C LEU A 281 -23.11 -13.32 -4.66
N ASN A 282 -21.84 -13.70 -4.53
CA ASN A 282 -21.50 -14.99 -3.91
C ASN A 282 -20.17 -14.87 -3.14
N ARG A 283 -20.25 -14.41 -1.92
CA ARG A 283 -19.09 -14.39 -1.02
C ARG A 283 -19.19 -15.52 0.00
N GLY A 284 -18.61 -16.65 -0.34
CA GLY A 284 -18.69 -17.85 0.51
C GLY A 284 -20.10 -18.41 0.64
N GLY A 285 -20.93 -18.27 -0.39
CA GLY A 285 -22.32 -18.74 -0.41
C GLY A 285 -23.36 -17.67 -0.03
N TYR A 286 -22.92 -16.46 0.37
CA TYR A 286 -23.81 -15.38 0.80
C TYR A 286 -23.80 -14.20 -0.17
N PHE A 287 -24.92 -13.49 -0.25
CA PHE A 287 -24.94 -12.15 -0.78
C PHE A 287 -24.29 -11.21 0.24
N TYR A 288 -23.37 -10.39 -0.22
CA TYR A 288 -22.52 -9.56 0.64
C TYR A 288 -22.54 -8.12 0.16
N VAL A 289 -22.70 -7.20 1.09
CA VAL A 289 -22.59 -5.76 0.85
C VAL A 289 -21.60 -5.16 1.83
N ALA A 290 -20.81 -4.20 1.36
CA ALA A 290 -19.93 -3.38 2.20
C ALA A 290 -19.94 -1.95 1.70
N GLY A 291 -19.81 -1.01 2.62
CA GLY A 291 -19.80 0.41 2.27
C GLY A 291 -19.21 1.29 3.36
N GLN A 292 -19.21 2.58 3.08
CA GLN A 292 -18.70 3.59 4.00
C GLN A 292 -19.85 4.14 4.84
N THR A 293 -19.53 4.51 6.06
CA THR A 293 -20.40 5.29 6.96
C THR A 293 -19.73 6.64 7.21
N ASP A 294 -20.30 7.47 8.06
CA ASP A 294 -19.72 8.74 8.48
C ASP A 294 -18.34 8.60 9.14
N ASN A 295 -17.99 7.39 9.59
CA ASN A 295 -16.67 7.10 10.14
C ASN A 295 -15.63 6.86 9.05
N PHE A 296 -15.10 7.93 8.45
CA PHE A 296 -14.16 7.93 7.34
C PHE A 296 -12.79 7.31 7.64
N LEU A 297 -12.43 7.16 8.93
CA LEU A 297 -11.17 6.51 9.33
C LEU A 297 -11.25 4.99 9.39
N VAL A 298 -12.44 4.41 9.22
CA VAL A 298 -12.62 2.96 9.17
C VAL A 298 -12.92 2.55 7.73
N ARG A 299 -12.23 1.52 7.25
CA ARG A 299 -12.38 1.06 5.86
C ARG A 299 -13.77 0.48 5.58
N ASN A 300 -14.26 0.60 4.35
CA ASN A 300 -15.59 0.17 3.90
C ASN A 300 -16.00 -1.20 4.41
N ARG A 301 -15.12 -2.21 4.31
CA ARG A 301 -15.42 -3.59 4.71
C ARG A 301 -15.55 -3.81 6.23
N ALA A 302 -15.34 -2.78 7.04
CA ALA A 302 -15.67 -2.83 8.46
C ALA A 302 -17.17 -2.73 8.67
N ASN A 303 -17.87 -2.04 7.77
CA ASN A 303 -19.32 -1.97 7.71
C ASN A 303 -19.78 -2.95 6.62
N LYS A 304 -20.44 -4.03 7.01
CA LYS A 304 -20.81 -5.08 6.08
C LYS A 304 -22.03 -5.87 6.56
N ILE A 305 -22.77 -6.40 5.60
CA ILE A 305 -23.90 -7.24 5.82
C ILE A 305 -23.83 -8.47 4.92
N TYR A 306 -24.24 -9.61 5.44
CA TYR A 306 -24.37 -10.87 4.72
C TYR A 306 -25.83 -11.33 4.78
N LEU A 307 -26.37 -11.70 3.62
CA LEU A 307 -27.71 -12.24 3.48
C LEU A 307 -27.67 -13.66 2.92
N ALA A 308 -28.58 -14.49 3.38
CA ALA A 308 -28.89 -15.75 2.71
C ALA A 308 -29.54 -15.44 1.36
N PRO A 309 -28.93 -15.81 0.22
CA PRO A 309 -29.42 -15.35 -1.08
C PRO A 309 -30.78 -15.93 -1.49
N GLN A 310 -31.27 -17.00 -0.85
CA GLN A 310 -32.54 -17.63 -1.13
C GLN A 310 -33.72 -17.02 -0.35
N SER A 311 -33.47 -16.51 0.85
CA SER A 311 -34.54 -16.02 1.75
C SER A 311 -34.45 -14.53 2.02
N GLY A 312 -33.31 -13.87 1.70
CA GLY A 312 -33.03 -12.49 2.11
C GLY A 312 -32.76 -12.34 3.62
N GLU A 313 -32.66 -13.44 4.36
CA GLU A 313 -32.39 -13.42 5.81
C GLU A 313 -31.04 -12.83 6.09
N ILE A 314 -30.96 -11.88 7.04
CA ILE A 314 -29.71 -11.27 7.50
C ILE A 314 -28.97 -12.27 8.39
N VAL A 315 -27.93 -12.89 7.84
CA VAL A 315 -27.10 -13.88 8.56
C VAL A 315 -26.08 -13.20 9.44
N TYR A 316 -25.58 -12.04 9.00
CA TYR A 316 -24.57 -11.31 9.72
C TYR A 316 -24.59 -9.83 9.35
N ASN A 317 -24.58 -8.96 10.37
CA ASN A 317 -24.52 -7.50 10.22
C ASN A 317 -23.45 -6.94 11.14
N GLN A 318 -22.45 -6.22 10.58
CA GLN A 318 -21.34 -5.64 11.32
C GLN A 318 -21.33 -4.13 11.16
N TYR A 319 -21.30 -3.45 12.29
CA TYR A 319 -21.02 -2.02 12.37
C TYR A 319 -19.52 -1.79 12.67
N GLY A 320 -18.90 -0.87 11.97
CA GLY A 320 -17.49 -0.56 12.17
C GLY A 320 -17.18 0.01 13.56
N GLU A 321 -18.16 0.66 14.18
CA GLU A 321 -18.06 1.23 15.53
C GLU A 321 -18.17 0.20 16.66
N ASP A 322 -18.81 -0.94 16.40
CA ASP A 322 -18.96 -2.04 17.37
C ASP A 322 -17.73 -2.95 17.44
N LEU A 323 -16.73 -2.68 16.63
CA LEU A 323 -15.52 -3.49 16.61
C LEU A 323 -14.74 -3.34 17.92
N SER A 324 -14.16 -4.46 18.40
CA SER A 324 -13.21 -4.41 19.51
C SER A 324 -12.04 -3.47 19.20
N PRO A 325 -11.35 -2.88 20.18
CA PRO A 325 -10.25 -1.94 19.96
C PRO A 325 -9.17 -2.46 19.02
N TYR A 326 -8.88 -3.76 19.05
CA TYR A 326 -7.93 -4.41 18.14
C TYR A 326 -8.41 -4.35 16.69
N TRP A 327 -9.64 -4.77 16.44
CA TRP A 327 -10.22 -4.79 15.09
C TRP A 327 -10.52 -3.40 14.56
N TYR A 328 -10.91 -2.48 15.44
CA TYR A 328 -11.08 -1.07 15.09
C TYR A 328 -9.76 -0.48 14.58
N TRP A 329 -8.66 -0.69 15.33
CA TRP A 329 -7.33 -0.26 14.88
C TRP A 329 -6.90 -0.94 13.58
N SER A 330 -7.10 -2.25 13.44
CA SER A 330 -6.79 -2.98 12.21
C SER A 330 -7.52 -2.41 10.98
N ASN A 331 -8.78 -2.01 11.16
CA ASN A 331 -9.56 -1.40 10.08
C ASN A 331 -9.22 0.07 9.84
N MET A 332 -8.67 0.78 10.82
CA MET A 332 -8.16 2.15 10.70
C MET A 332 -6.76 2.21 10.08
N ALA A 333 -5.95 1.19 10.27
CA ALA A 333 -4.60 1.13 9.73
C ALA A 333 -4.58 1.24 8.18
N ASP A 334 -5.56 0.66 7.47
CA ASP A 334 -5.65 0.73 6.02
C ASP A 334 -5.86 2.17 5.50
N PRO A 335 -6.91 2.92 5.93
CA PRO A 335 -7.09 4.32 5.52
C PRO A 335 -5.89 5.21 5.84
N LEU A 336 -5.27 5.02 7.00
CA LEU A 336 -4.07 5.76 7.39
C LEU A 336 -2.86 5.42 6.51
N HIS A 337 -2.70 4.15 6.12
CA HIS A 337 -1.60 3.73 5.26
C HIS A 337 -1.79 4.19 3.81
N PHE A 338 -3.00 4.08 3.29
CA PHE A 338 -3.30 4.38 1.89
C PHE A 338 -3.66 5.85 1.61
N GLY A 339 -3.95 6.63 2.64
CA GLY A 339 -4.38 8.02 2.51
C GLY A 339 -5.76 8.19 1.87
N ASN A 340 -6.67 7.21 2.02
CA ASN A 340 -7.95 7.25 1.34
C ASN A 340 -9.14 7.70 2.24
N PHE A 341 -8.85 8.44 3.30
CA PHE A 341 -9.84 8.89 4.28
C PHE A 341 -10.49 10.25 3.96
N SER A 342 -9.97 11.02 2.99
CA SER A 342 -10.52 12.31 2.56
C SER A 342 -10.45 12.45 1.02
N GLY A 343 -10.91 11.42 0.31
CA GLY A 343 -10.99 11.42 -1.14
C GLY A 343 -9.65 11.67 -1.84
N LEU A 344 -9.67 12.45 -2.92
CA LEU A 344 -8.49 12.74 -3.73
C LEU A 344 -7.44 13.57 -2.99
N LEU A 345 -7.87 14.53 -2.14
CA LEU A 345 -6.94 15.44 -1.46
C LEU A 345 -5.96 14.69 -0.57
N SER A 346 -6.45 13.81 0.29
CA SER A 346 -5.58 13.01 1.17
C SER A 346 -4.64 12.10 0.37
N ARG A 347 -5.07 11.54 -0.75
CA ARG A 347 -4.22 10.72 -1.62
C ARG A 347 -3.10 11.53 -2.28
N LEU A 348 -3.38 12.74 -2.76
CA LEU A 348 -2.36 13.62 -3.32
C LEU A 348 -1.33 14.04 -2.27
N ILE A 349 -1.75 14.28 -1.04
CA ILE A 349 -0.83 14.53 0.09
C ILE A 349 0.05 13.29 0.33
N TRP A 350 -0.55 12.08 0.41
CA TRP A 350 0.19 10.83 0.56
C TRP A 350 1.15 10.56 -0.60
N PHE A 351 0.72 10.82 -1.82
CA PHE A 351 1.58 10.75 -3.01
C PHE A 351 2.80 11.66 -2.90
N GLY A 352 2.59 12.93 -2.53
CA GLY A 352 3.68 13.90 -2.33
C GLY A 352 4.68 13.46 -1.26
N PHE A 353 4.19 13.03 -0.09
CA PHE A 353 5.05 12.54 0.98
C PHE A 353 5.70 11.18 0.66
N GLY A 354 5.04 10.34 -0.13
CA GLY A 354 5.60 9.11 -0.66
C GLY A 354 6.79 9.37 -1.59
N LEU A 355 6.71 10.39 -2.47
CA LEU A 355 7.85 10.85 -3.28
C LEU A 355 9.01 11.37 -2.41
N ILE A 356 8.70 12.12 -1.36
CA ILE A 356 9.70 12.56 -0.38
C ILE A 356 10.38 11.36 0.28
N LEU A 357 9.63 10.35 0.71
CA LEU A 357 10.20 9.16 1.34
C LEU A 357 11.07 8.35 0.38
N SER A 358 10.66 8.23 -0.89
CA SER A 358 11.46 7.64 -1.96
C SER A 358 12.78 8.39 -2.17
N PHE A 359 12.74 9.72 -2.20
CA PHE A 359 13.94 10.58 -2.25
C PHE A 359 14.83 10.39 -1.01
N LEU A 360 14.26 10.34 0.19
CA LEU A 360 15.03 10.14 1.42
C LEU A 360 15.79 8.81 1.40
N SER A 361 15.17 7.74 0.89
CA SER A 361 15.81 6.43 0.75
C SER A 361 17.03 6.49 -0.18
N LEU A 362 16.89 7.07 -1.37
CA LEU A 362 17.99 7.19 -2.34
C LEU A 362 19.09 8.14 -1.87
N SER A 363 18.71 9.33 -1.39
CA SER A 363 19.67 10.36 -0.97
C SER A 363 20.47 9.94 0.25
N GLY A 364 19.86 9.20 1.17
CA GLY A 364 20.54 8.65 2.37
C GLY A 364 21.73 7.76 2.00
N VAL A 365 21.52 6.80 1.10
CA VAL A 365 22.58 5.91 0.63
C VAL A 365 23.63 6.65 -0.19
N TRP A 366 23.22 7.57 -1.05
CA TRP A 366 24.18 8.39 -1.81
C TRP A 366 25.10 9.24 -0.90
N LEU A 367 24.52 9.87 0.13
CA LEU A 367 25.28 10.63 1.12
C LEU A 367 26.24 9.73 1.93
N PHE A 368 25.82 8.51 2.24
CA PHE A 368 26.68 7.53 2.89
C PHE A 368 27.86 7.13 1.98
N ALA A 369 27.61 6.78 0.71
CA ALA A 369 28.64 6.44 -0.25
C ALA A 369 29.69 7.57 -0.41
N LYS A 370 29.24 8.83 -0.49
CA LYS A 370 30.13 10.00 -0.54
C LYS A 370 30.99 10.20 0.72
N ARG A 371 30.53 9.74 1.89
CA ARG A 371 31.33 9.79 3.13
C ARG A 371 32.39 8.71 3.20
N LEU A 372 32.03 7.49 2.77
CA LEU A 372 32.94 6.34 2.79
C LEU A 372 34.16 6.52 1.88
N SER A 373 34.07 7.39 0.86
CA SER A 373 35.17 7.68 -0.03
C SER A 373 36.46 8.20 0.67
N ARG A 374 36.41 8.44 1.98
CA ARG A 374 37.55 8.94 2.80
C ARG A 374 38.25 7.87 3.67
N SER A 375 37.69 6.64 3.79
CA SER A 375 38.25 5.57 4.67
C SER A 375 38.31 4.21 3.97
N HIS A 376 39.51 3.64 3.79
CA HIS A 376 39.72 2.44 2.94
C HIS A 376 39.12 1.13 3.50
N LYS A 377 39.18 0.86 4.82
CA LYS A 377 38.69 -0.40 5.42
C LYS A 377 37.17 -0.51 5.52
N LEU A 378 36.48 0.61 5.74
CA LEU A 378 34.99 0.61 5.78
C LEU A 378 34.38 0.51 4.38
N LYS A 379 35.09 0.92 3.34
CA LYS A 379 34.65 0.96 1.94
C LYS A 379 34.29 -0.42 1.42
N THR A 380 35.15 -1.41 1.63
CA THR A 380 34.97 -2.77 1.09
C THR A 380 33.74 -3.45 1.71
N LYS A 381 33.56 -3.35 3.02
CA LYS A 381 32.38 -3.93 3.69
C LYS A 381 31.07 -3.29 3.20
N ALA A 382 31.03 -1.95 3.12
CA ALA A 382 29.84 -1.23 2.67
C ALA A 382 29.53 -1.51 1.18
N PHE A 383 30.57 -1.61 0.33
CA PHE A 383 30.40 -2.00 -1.06
C PHE A 383 29.85 -3.41 -1.19
N CYS A 384 30.44 -4.40 -0.53
CA CYS A 384 29.97 -5.79 -0.57
C CYS A 384 28.53 -5.90 -0.07
N THR A 385 28.20 -5.20 1.03
CA THR A 385 26.83 -5.21 1.58
C THR A 385 25.85 -4.53 0.64
N THR A 386 26.21 -3.37 0.08
CA THR A 386 25.33 -2.68 -0.89
C THR A 386 25.18 -3.47 -2.18
N ALA A 387 26.26 -4.05 -2.70
CA ALA A 387 26.24 -4.90 -3.89
C ALA A 387 25.39 -6.16 -3.66
N ALA A 388 25.53 -6.83 -2.52
CA ALA A 388 24.73 -7.99 -2.17
C ALA A 388 23.24 -7.65 -2.08
N LEU A 389 22.88 -6.55 -1.43
CA LEU A 389 21.50 -6.09 -1.32
C LEU A 389 20.90 -5.66 -2.66
N VAL A 390 21.70 -4.98 -3.49
CA VAL A 390 21.29 -4.61 -4.86
C VAL A 390 21.10 -5.86 -5.70
N SER A 391 22.04 -6.81 -5.65
CA SER A 391 21.93 -8.08 -6.39
C SER A 391 20.72 -8.89 -5.93
N PHE A 392 20.49 -8.99 -4.62
CA PHE A 392 19.35 -9.67 -4.03
C PHE A 392 18.01 -9.01 -4.43
N SER A 393 17.93 -7.67 -4.31
CA SER A 393 16.73 -6.93 -4.71
C SER A 393 16.48 -7.03 -6.22
N SER A 394 17.54 -6.96 -7.04
CA SER A 394 17.44 -7.09 -8.49
C SER A 394 17.02 -8.50 -8.90
N TRP A 395 17.56 -9.52 -8.26
CA TRP A 395 17.17 -10.92 -8.50
C TRP A 395 15.68 -11.12 -8.21
N PHE A 396 15.18 -10.56 -7.10
CA PHE A 396 13.75 -10.57 -6.76
C PHE A 396 12.89 -9.87 -7.81
N ILE A 397 13.29 -8.69 -8.24
CA ILE A 397 12.53 -7.89 -9.22
C ILE A 397 12.48 -8.61 -10.57
N LEU A 398 13.60 -9.21 -11.00
CA LEU A 398 13.69 -9.92 -12.29
C LEU A 398 12.92 -11.24 -12.31
N ASN A 399 12.84 -11.93 -11.18
CA ASN A 399 12.11 -13.21 -11.07
C ASN A 399 10.65 -13.06 -10.61
N ALA A 400 10.25 -11.89 -10.12
CA ALA A 400 8.91 -11.63 -9.62
C ALA A 400 7.79 -11.62 -10.68
N PRO A 401 8.01 -11.17 -11.93
CA PRO A 401 6.96 -11.15 -12.95
C PRO A 401 6.45 -12.53 -13.33
N GLU A 402 7.30 -13.54 -13.33
CA GLU A 402 6.96 -14.87 -13.83
C GLU A 402 5.86 -15.57 -13.01
N PRO A 403 5.91 -15.63 -11.67
CA PRO A 403 4.82 -16.19 -10.86
C PRO A 403 3.54 -15.37 -10.89
N PHE A 404 3.64 -14.05 -11.04
CA PHE A 404 2.47 -13.18 -11.15
C PHE A 404 1.79 -13.31 -12.51
N LEU A 405 2.57 -13.41 -13.56
CA LEU A 405 2.10 -13.63 -14.92
C LEU A 405 1.62 -15.08 -15.13
N ALA A 406 2.24 -16.07 -14.49
CA ALA A 406 1.84 -17.47 -14.55
C ALA A 406 0.65 -17.82 -13.63
N GLY A 407 0.51 -17.12 -12.49
CA GLY A 407 -0.63 -17.32 -11.56
C GLY A 407 -1.94 -16.70 -12.02
N THR A 408 -1.90 -15.84 -13.03
CA THR A 408 -3.04 -15.43 -13.84
C THR A 408 -2.96 -16.22 -15.13
N VAL A 409 -3.81 -17.24 -15.27
CA VAL A 409 -3.87 -18.13 -16.45
C VAL A 409 -3.54 -17.35 -17.74
N GLY A 410 -2.37 -17.64 -18.36
CA GLY A 410 -1.96 -17.00 -19.59
C GLY A 410 -1.38 -15.58 -19.47
N GLY A 411 -0.42 -15.34 -18.58
CA GLY A 411 0.13 -14.01 -18.30
C GLY A 411 0.48 -13.13 -19.51
N LEU A 412 1.02 -13.69 -20.58
CA LEU A 412 1.21 -12.99 -21.86
C LEU A 412 -0.11 -12.67 -22.56
N TYR A 413 -1.09 -13.55 -22.48
CA TYR A 413 -2.42 -13.36 -23.06
C TYR A 413 -3.17 -12.23 -22.33
N VAL A 414 -3.14 -12.19 -21.00
CA VAL A 414 -3.73 -11.10 -20.22
C VAL A 414 -3.04 -9.76 -20.51
N ALA A 415 -1.72 -9.75 -20.67
CA ALA A 415 -0.98 -8.55 -21.04
C ALA A 415 -1.35 -8.02 -22.44
N GLN A 416 -1.73 -8.91 -23.38
CA GLN A 416 -2.20 -8.52 -24.70
C GLN A 416 -3.59 -7.86 -24.68
N GLN A 417 -4.46 -8.25 -23.74
CA GLN A 417 -5.82 -7.72 -23.60
C GLN A 417 -5.91 -6.40 -22.84
N LEU A 418 -4.83 -5.97 -22.18
CA LEU A 418 -4.85 -4.69 -21.45
C LEU A 418 -5.12 -3.51 -22.39
N PRO A 419 -5.90 -2.50 -21.97
CA PRO A 419 -6.06 -1.25 -22.71
C PRO A 419 -4.72 -0.60 -23.03
N TYR A 420 -4.63 0.05 -24.18
CA TYR A 420 -3.36 0.65 -24.65
C TYR A 420 -2.76 1.62 -23.61
N GLY A 421 -3.57 2.51 -23.04
CA GLY A 421 -3.10 3.46 -22.03
C GLY A 421 -2.58 2.78 -20.78
N THR A 422 -3.23 1.71 -20.32
CA THR A 422 -2.75 0.88 -19.20
C THR A 422 -1.38 0.28 -19.49
N LYS A 423 -1.18 -0.32 -20.69
CA LYS A 423 0.13 -0.83 -21.12
C LYS A 423 1.18 0.25 -21.14
N PHE A 424 0.85 1.39 -21.77
CA PHE A 424 1.76 2.53 -21.86
C PHE A 424 2.22 3.00 -20.48
N PHE A 425 1.29 3.18 -19.54
CA PHE A 425 1.65 3.57 -18.17
C PHE A 425 2.55 2.54 -17.50
N LEU A 426 2.17 1.26 -17.51
CA LEU A 426 2.92 0.20 -16.81
C LEU A 426 4.34 0.06 -17.36
N TYR A 427 4.52 0.04 -18.68
CA TYR A 427 5.86 -0.04 -19.29
C TYR A 427 6.69 1.21 -19.00
N THR A 428 6.09 2.40 -19.07
CA THR A 428 6.78 3.65 -18.75
C THR A 428 7.19 3.69 -17.30
N TRP A 429 6.30 3.32 -16.37
CA TRP A 429 6.59 3.26 -14.94
C TRP A 429 7.72 2.27 -14.62
N LEU A 430 7.70 1.07 -15.21
CA LEU A 430 8.76 0.07 -15.08
C LEU A 430 10.09 0.57 -15.63
N LEU A 431 10.08 1.18 -16.82
CA LEU A 431 11.28 1.75 -17.44
C LEU A 431 11.88 2.86 -16.57
N VAL A 432 11.06 3.79 -16.09
CA VAL A 432 11.51 4.87 -15.19
C VAL A 432 12.07 4.30 -13.90
N THR A 433 11.41 3.30 -13.31
CA THR A 433 11.88 2.62 -12.08
C THR A 433 13.23 1.95 -12.32
N ALA A 434 13.40 1.26 -13.45
CA ALA A 434 14.66 0.63 -13.83
C ALA A 434 15.76 1.68 -14.07
N ILE A 435 15.49 2.76 -14.81
CA ILE A 435 16.45 3.85 -15.06
C ILE A 435 16.90 4.48 -13.74
N ILE A 436 16.00 4.83 -12.84
CA ILE A 436 16.33 5.40 -11.54
C ILE A 436 17.21 4.42 -10.74
N SER A 437 16.81 3.17 -10.65
CA SER A 437 17.52 2.14 -9.89
C SER A 437 18.93 1.89 -10.44
N LEU A 438 19.06 1.71 -11.76
CA LEU A 438 20.33 1.47 -12.43
C LEU A 438 21.25 2.70 -12.37
N SER A 439 20.73 3.89 -12.64
CA SER A 439 21.49 5.15 -12.54
C SER A 439 22.02 5.34 -11.13
N TRP A 440 21.21 5.05 -10.13
CA TRP A 440 21.61 5.12 -8.74
C TRP A 440 22.71 4.10 -8.39
N ILE A 441 22.58 2.85 -8.83
CA ILE A 441 23.61 1.82 -8.68
C ILE A 441 24.93 2.27 -9.30
N VAL A 442 24.90 2.77 -10.55
CA VAL A 442 26.07 3.28 -11.27
C VAL A 442 26.71 4.45 -10.51
N LEU A 443 25.91 5.41 -10.05
CA LEU A 443 26.42 6.56 -9.28
C LEU A 443 27.10 6.14 -7.98
N VAL A 444 26.53 5.17 -7.25
CA VAL A 444 27.14 4.63 -6.03
C VAL A 444 28.45 3.92 -6.36
N PHE A 445 28.49 3.13 -7.43
CA PHE A 445 29.67 2.41 -7.89
C PHE A 445 30.81 3.34 -8.36
N LEU A 446 30.49 4.36 -9.16
CA LEU A 446 31.47 5.36 -9.63
C LEU A 446 32.06 6.16 -8.46
N ASN A 447 31.26 6.53 -7.48
CA ASN A 447 31.76 7.18 -6.26
C ASN A 447 32.71 6.28 -5.47
N TYR A 448 32.49 4.97 -5.51
CA TYR A 448 33.41 4.00 -4.91
C TYR A 448 34.74 3.90 -5.66
N ARG A 449 34.73 3.83 -7.02
CA ARG A 449 35.95 3.79 -7.85
C ARG A 449 36.82 5.02 -7.70
N GLN A 450 36.25 6.23 -7.78
CA GLN A 450 37.00 7.49 -7.60
C GLN A 450 37.70 7.60 -6.24
N ALA A 451 37.26 6.86 -5.27
CA ALA A 451 37.85 6.79 -3.95
C ALA A 451 39.06 5.83 -3.86
N GLN A 452 39.24 4.96 -4.85
CA GLN A 452 40.38 4.02 -4.90
C GLN A 452 41.56 4.54 -5.69
N THR A 453 41.40 5.55 -6.55
CA THR A 453 42.51 6.19 -7.24
C THR A 453 43.29 7.05 -6.25
N PRO A 454 44.63 6.81 -6.05
CA PRO A 454 45.46 7.70 -5.28
C PRO A 454 45.39 9.08 -5.93
N LYS A 455 45.25 10.12 -5.15
CA LYS A 455 45.48 11.46 -5.64
C LYS A 455 46.98 11.54 -5.96
N ALA A 456 47.33 11.64 -7.24
CA ALA A 456 48.66 11.97 -7.69
C ALA A 456 49.11 13.31 -7.10
#